data_15681340360a5d6ec7f6223303614903
#
_entry.id   15681340360a5d6ec7f6223303614903
#
_cell.length_a   1.000
_cell.length_b   1.000
_cell.length_c   1.000
_cell.angle_alpha   90.00
_cell.angle_beta   90.00
_cell.angle_gamma   90.00
#
_symmetry.space_group_name_H-M   'P 1'
#
loop_
_entity.id
_entity.type
_entity.pdbx_description
1 polymer ?
#
loop_
_entity_poly.entity_id
_entity_poly.type
_entity_poly.pdbx_seq_one_letter_code
_entity_poly.pdbx_strand_id
1 'polypeptide(L)'
;LSKPNDSEGQALRAMLDDPEGQALRAMLDDPEGQALRAMQVYYVTTPIYYANAEPHIGHTYTTVVADMLVRWKRQLGIDAYSVSGSDQHGEKMVETAEKRGMPVRELVDHFASVFESTWKQLGVAPSRFVRTTDPLHVRNVQAILQRVYDAGWIEKREYEGRYCVGCERFLTGRDLVDGKCRDHEREPELRRESNYFFLMSRAFGWLREHYERNPGFLRPERYRNEALAMLRDESGLGDLSISRPKSRLAWGIELPFDGDHVCYVWFDALITYLTGAGYPDDPAFAERWANAEHLIGKDILKPHAIFWPIMLKAIGLAPPRQISVHGYWNVDDRKVSKSLGNMISPLVMRERYGFETFRWFLLREMSFGLDANFTEEALVERVNADLANNLGNLVSRTLNLVEKFCDGAIPLAGASNDADQSVLDDAASAAGRVGAAMQNLQPQLALAAITEYASSVNRYVDARAPWKSAKDPATAPEARTTLHFACRALGAIASMLAPFVPAAAQRIAEKLAALPIERGDPLFPRVSMPLASD
;
A
#
# COMPACT_ATOMS: atom_id res chain seq x y z
N LEU A 1 -13.24 14.00 19.05
CA LEU A 1 -12.32 13.06 18.39
C LEU A 1 -10.96 13.24 19.06
N SER A 2 -10.62 12.34 20.00
CA SER A 2 -9.36 12.33 20.73
C SER A 2 -8.20 12.09 19.77
N LYS A 3 -7.14 12.91 19.86
CA LYS A 3 -5.87 12.73 19.15
C LYS A 3 -5.30 11.35 19.49
N PRO A 4 -4.70 10.61 18.50
CA PRO A 4 -3.99 9.37 18.78
C PRO A 4 -2.85 9.64 19.76
N ASN A 5 -2.57 8.66 20.60
CA ASN A 5 -1.64 8.68 21.69
C ASN A 5 -0.23 9.13 21.23
N ASP A 6 0.23 10.28 21.74
CA ASP A 6 1.45 10.99 21.34
C ASP A 6 2.76 10.33 21.83
N SER A 7 2.65 9.20 22.55
CA SER A 7 3.79 8.50 23.13
C SER A 7 4.71 7.81 22.10
N GLU A 8 4.15 7.30 21.00
CA GLU A 8 4.95 6.72 19.91
C GLU A 8 5.71 7.81 19.13
N GLY A 9 5.10 8.97 18.96
CA GLY A 9 5.73 10.12 18.31
C GLY A 9 6.83 10.75 19.17
N GLN A 10 6.71 10.73 20.50
CA GLN A 10 7.73 11.30 21.40
C GLN A 10 8.96 10.40 21.54
N ALA A 11 8.80 9.09 21.65
CA ALA A 11 9.92 8.15 21.66
C ALA A 11 10.70 8.18 20.33
N LEU A 12 9.99 8.28 19.21
CA LEU A 12 10.59 8.40 17.88
C LEU A 12 11.29 9.76 17.69
N ARG A 13 10.72 10.86 18.21
CA ARG A 13 11.37 12.20 18.19
C ARG A 13 12.63 12.25 19.04
N ALA A 14 12.65 11.62 20.20
CA ALA A 14 13.85 11.54 21.03
C ALA A 14 14.99 10.76 20.36
N MET A 15 14.66 9.74 19.54
CA MET A 15 15.65 9.04 18.69
C MET A 15 16.07 9.87 17.46
N LEU A 16 15.23 10.82 16.99
CA LEU A 16 15.53 11.72 15.85
C LEU A 16 16.38 12.93 16.21
N ASP A 17 16.47 13.30 17.49
CA ASP A 17 17.35 14.39 17.98
C ASP A 17 18.79 13.94 18.26
N ASP A 18 19.07 12.64 18.19
CA ASP A 18 20.41 12.05 18.21
C ASP A 18 21.11 12.26 16.83
N PRO A 19 22.47 12.30 16.76
CA PRO A 19 23.24 12.39 15.51
C PRO A 19 22.84 11.39 14.41
N GLU A 20 22.25 10.24 14.79
CA GLU A 20 21.73 9.22 13.86
C GLU A 20 20.42 9.63 13.18
N GLY A 21 19.56 10.37 13.88
CA GLY A 21 18.38 11.03 13.30
C GLY A 21 18.78 12.19 12.36
N GLN A 22 19.93 12.83 12.58
CA GLN A 22 20.49 13.82 11.67
C GLN A 22 20.97 13.19 10.37
N ALA A 23 21.52 11.97 10.40
CA ALA A 23 21.86 11.24 9.18
C ALA A 23 20.59 10.91 8.36
N LEU A 24 19.50 10.46 8.98
CA LEU A 24 18.21 10.25 8.30
C LEU A 24 17.66 11.56 7.70
N ARG A 25 17.88 12.71 8.37
CA ARG A 25 17.51 14.04 7.86
C ARG A 25 18.42 14.51 6.72
N ALA A 26 19.72 14.24 6.80
CA ALA A 26 20.71 14.61 5.77
C ALA A 26 20.46 13.90 4.42
N MET A 27 19.84 12.74 4.43
CA MET A 27 19.45 11.97 3.22
C MET A 27 18.33 12.60 2.40
N LEU A 28 17.65 13.58 2.96
CA LEU A 28 16.62 14.37 2.27
C LEU A 28 17.19 15.71 1.78
N ASP A 29 18.52 15.89 1.71
CA ASP A 29 19.14 17.15 1.27
C ASP A 29 19.26 17.25 -0.26
N ASP A 30 18.92 16.18 -1.00
CA ASP A 30 18.73 16.25 -2.44
C ASP A 30 17.47 17.04 -2.83
N PRO A 31 17.31 17.50 -4.08
CA PRO A 31 16.14 18.27 -4.51
C PRO A 31 14.80 17.55 -4.30
N GLU A 32 14.76 16.22 -4.41
CA GLU A 32 13.57 15.43 -4.17
C GLU A 32 13.24 15.32 -2.67
N GLY A 33 14.26 15.17 -1.83
CA GLY A 33 14.14 15.22 -0.38
C GLY A 33 13.70 16.59 0.13
N GLN A 34 14.17 17.68 -0.48
CA GLN A 34 13.72 19.04 -0.17
C GLN A 34 12.25 19.24 -0.56
N ALA A 35 11.81 18.72 -1.71
CA ALA A 35 10.41 18.74 -2.10
C ALA A 35 9.53 17.92 -1.15
N LEU A 36 10.04 16.80 -0.63
CA LEU A 36 9.36 16.01 0.40
C LEU A 36 9.24 16.76 1.73
N ARG A 37 10.28 17.49 2.15
CA ARG A 37 10.25 18.33 3.36
C ARG A 37 9.29 19.51 3.25
N ALA A 38 9.09 20.05 2.05
CA ALA A 38 8.12 21.12 1.78
C ALA A 38 6.68 20.61 1.83
N MET A 39 6.46 19.28 1.71
CA MET A 39 5.14 18.67 1.81
C MET A 39 4.72 18.60 3.28
N GLN A 40 3.65 19.30 3.65
CA GLN A 40 3.11 19.23 5.01
C GLN A 40 2.06 18.12 5.16
N VAL A 41 1.34 17.80 4.08
CA VAL A 41 0.29 16.78 4.06
C VAL A 41 0.55 15.78 2.95
N TYR A 42 0.38 14.50 3.23
CA TYR A 42 0.41 13.40 2.27
C TYR A 42 -0.93 12.66 2.29
N TYR A 43 -1.52 12.46 1.13
CA TYR A 43 -2.79 11.76 0.98
C TYR A 43 -2.62 10.57 0.04
N VAL A 44 -2.79 9.35 0.56
CA VAL A 44 -2.70 8.12 -0.23
C VAL A 44 -4.02 7.36 -0.23
N THR A 45 -4.40 6.81 -1.38
CA THR A 45 -5.58 5.96 -1.49
C THR A 45 -5.21 4.56 -1.96
N THR A 46 -5.91 3.56 -1.45
CA THR A 46 -6.00 2.24 -2.09
C THR A 46 -7.22 2.23 -3.03
N PRO A 47 -7.36 1.23 -3.92
CA PRO A 47 -8.66 0.95 -4.53
C PRO A 47 -9.71 0.72 -3.44
N ILE A 48 -10.95 0.99 -3.76
CA ILE A 48 -12.06 0.46 -2.96
C ILE A 48 -12.35 -0.97 -3.43
N TYR A 49 -12.63 -1.86 -2.49
CA TYR A 49 -12.73 -3.28 -2.75
C TYR A 49 -14.18 -3.72 -2.96
N TYR A 50 -14.42 -4.58 -3.95
CA TYR A 50 -15.75 -5.17 -4.16
C TYR A 50 -16.26 -5.88 -2.92
N ALA A 51 -17.44 -5.44 -2.41
CA ALA A 51 -18.07 -5.98 -1.22
C ALA A 51 -18.81 -7.30 -1.50
N ASN A 52 -18.14 -8.29 -2.11
CA ASN A 52 -18.73 -9.59 -2.50
C ASN A 52 -17.89 -10.80 -2.08
N ALA A 53 -16.76 -10.57 -1.40
CA ALA A 53 -15.87 -11.60 -0.88
C ALA A 53 -14.95 -11.06 0.21
N GLU A 54 -14.28 -11.99 0.88
CA GLU A 54 -13.27 -11.72 1.89
C GLU A 54 -11.97 -11.15 1.29
N PRO A 55 -11.17 -10.41 2.09
CA PRO A 55 -9.84 -9.97 1.70
C PRO A 55 -8.91 -11.14 1.35
N HIS A 56 -8.07 -10.94 0.35
CA HIS A 56 -7.03 -11.88 -0.05
C HIS A 56 -5.67 -11.16 -0.23
N ILE A 57 -4.62 -11.92 -0.53
CA ILE A 57 -3.23 -11.43 -0.64
C ILE A 57 -3.10 -10.16 -1.51
N GLY A 58 -3.83 -10.06 -2.64
CA GLY A 58 -3.78 -8.90 -3.52
C GLY A 58 -4.27 -7.62 -2.83
N HIS A 59 -5.43 -7.69 -2.14
CA HIS A 59 -5.95 -6.58 -1.33
C HIS A 59 -5.00 -6.22 -0.19
N THR A 60 -4.43 -7.26 0.46
CA THR A 60 -3.51 -7.11 1.58
C THR A 60 -2.24 -6.38 1.16
N TYR A 61 -1.67 -6.73 0.01
CA TYR A 61 -0.46 -6.08 -0.50
C TYR A 61 -0.65 -4.58 -0.68
N THR A 62 -1.70 -4.18 -1.41
CA THR A 62 -2.01 -2.76 -1.64
C THR A 62 -2.19 -2.00 -0.32
N THR A 63 -2.93 -2.59 0.63
CA THR A 63 -3.19 -1.97 1.94
C THR A 63 -1.90 -1.87 2.78
N VAL A 64 -1.05 -2.89 2.76
CA VAL A 64 0.26 -2.90 3.45
C VAL A 64 1.20 -1.86 2.86
N VAL A 65 1.27 -1.71 1.54
CA VAL A 65 2.08 -0.66 0.90
C VAL A 65 1.58 0.73 1.26
N ALA A 66 0.26 0.96 1.28
CA ALA A 66 -0.32 2.23 1.71
C ALA A 66 0.01 2.55 3.17
N ASP A 67 -0.13 1.58 4.08
CA ASP A 67 0.24 1.74 5.50
C ASP A 67 1.75 2.01 5.67
N MET A 68 2.60 1.30 4.94
CA MET A 68 4.06 1.54 4.93
C MET A 68 4.38 2.98 4.50
N LEU A 69 3.75 3.49 3.44
CA LEU A 69 3.94 4.86 2.97
C LEU A 69 3.49 5.89 4.02
N VAL A 70 2.33 5.66 4.66
CA VAL A 70 1.83 6.53 5.74
C VAL A 70 2.82 6.58 6.90
N ARG A 71 3.32 5.43 7.37
CA ARG A 71 4.30 5.35 8.46
C ARG A 71 5.60 6.05 8.10
N TRP A 72 6.11 5.81 6.89
CA TRP A 72 7.33 6.46 6.41
C TRP A 72 7.18 7.99 6.34
N LYS A 73 6.06 8.49 5.79
CA LYS A 73 5.80 9.93 5.72
C LYS A 73 5.68 10.56 7.12
N ARG A 74 4.99 9.88 8.05
CA ARG A 74 4.90 10.35 9.45
C ARG A 74 6.26 10.37 10.14
N GLN A 75 7.12 9.40 9.88
CA GLN A 75 8.49 9.38 10.39
C GLN A 75 9.31 10.58 9.89
N LEU A 76 9.03 11.09 8.69
CA LEU A 76 9.61 12.31 8.14
C LEU A 76 8.94 13.60 8.65
N GLY A 77 7.97 13.51 9.57
CA GLY A 77 7.23 14.66 10.12
C GLY A 77 6.09 15.18 9.24
N ILE A 78 5.69 14.44 8.21
CA ILE A 78 4.61 14.79 7.28
C ILE A 78 3.29 14.27 7.85
N ASP A 79 2.22 15.09 7.87
CA ASP A 79 0.87 14.62 8.19
C ASP A 79 0.35 13.72 7.08
N ALA A 80 0.30 12.42 7.33
CA ALA A 80 -0.06 11.43 6.34
C ALA A 80 -1.45 10.84 6.62
N TYR A 81 -2.30 10.89 5.60
CA TYR A 81 -3.69 10.47 5.63
C TYR A 81 -3.95 9.41 4.56
N SER A 82 -4.56 8.28 4.93
CA SER A 82 -4.90 7.20 3.99
C SER A 82 -6.39 6.95 3.89
N VAL A 83 -6.85 6.63 2.68
CA VAL A 83 -8.24 6.26 2.41
C VAL A 83 -8.29 4.93 1.68
N SER A 84 -9.22 4.10 2.12
CA SER A 84 -9.66 2.87 1.46
C SER A 84 -11.18 2.83 1.48
N GLY A 85 -11.78 1.77 0.98
CA GLY A 85 -13.23 1.65 1.02
C GLY A 85 -13.76 0.35 0.43
N SER A 86 -15.07 0.29 0.33
CA SER A 86 -15.78 -0.80 -0.33
C SER A 86 -16.68 -0.29 -1.45
N ASP A 87 -16.54 -0.94 -2.60
CA ASP A 87 -17.44 -0.78 -3.73
C ASP A 87 -18.65 -1.70 -3.54
N GLN A 88 -19.82 -1.08 -3.31
CA GLN A 88 -21.03 -1.76 -2.89
C GLN A 88 -22.13 -1.78 -3.96
N HIS A 89 -21.94 -1.06 -5.08
CA HIS A 89 -22.90 -0.99 -6.17
C HIS A 89 -22.54 -1.92 -7.34
N GLY A 90 -23.42 -2.01 -8.32
CA GLY A 90 -23.21 -2.76 -9.55
C GLY A 90 -23.92 -4.12 -9.62
N GLU A 91 -23.97 -4.67 -10.83
CA GLU A 91 -24.68 -5.91 -11.17
C GLU A 91 -24.08 -7.12 -10.45
N LYS A 92 -22.75 -7.13 -10.27
CA LYS A 92 -22.02 -8.20 -9.59
C LYS A 92 -22.42 -8.40 -8.12
N MET A 93 -22.80 -7.30 -7.43
CA MET A 93 -23.28 -7.38 -6.05
C MET A 93 -24.66 -8.05 -6.02
N VAL A 94 -25.56 -7.68 -6.94
CA VAL A 94 -26.91 -8.27 -7.07
C VAL A 94 -26.80 -9.76 -7.37
N GLU A 95 -26.01 -10.14 -8.39
CA GLU A 95 -25.82 -11.58 -8.71
C GLU A 95 -25.25 -12.38 -7.54
N THR A 96 -24.33 -11.80 -6.77
CA THR A 96 -23.72 -12.48 -5.63
C THR A 96 -24.75 -12.64 -4.50
N ALA A 97 -25.58 -11.64 -4.27
CA ALA A 97 -26.64 -11.66 -3.28
C ALA A 97 -27.70 -12.72 -3.62
N GLU A 98 -28.14 -12.76 -4.88
CA GLU A 98 -29.07 -13.78 -5.38
C GLU A 98 -28.53 -15.20 -5.21
N LYS A 99 -27.26 -15.45 -5.60
CA LYS A 99 -26.60 -16.75 -5.41
C LYS A 99 -26.50 -17.18 -3.95
N ARG A 100 -26.49 -16.23 -3.01
CA ARG A 100 -26.43 -16.48 -1.57
C ARG A 100 -27.80 -16.46 -0.89
N GLY A 101 -28.84 -16.11 -1.63
CA GLY A 101 -30.22 -16.05 -1.10
C GLY A 101 -30.42 -14.98 -0.03
N MET A 102 -29.71 -13.85 -0.14
CA MET A 102 -29.75 -12.76 0.84
C MET A 102 -30.00 -11.40 0.16
N PRO A 103 -30.57 -10.40 0.86
CA PRO A 103 -30.69 -9.05 0.34
C PRO A 103 -29.33 -8.44 -0.01
N VAL A 104 -29.24 -7.73 -1.14
CA VAL A 104 -27.97 -7.12 -1.60
C VAL A 104 -27.38 -6.16 -0.56
N ARG A 105 -28.22 -5.40 0.15
CA ARG A 105 -27.77 -4.49 1.22
C ARG A 105 -27.06 -5.23 2.33
N GLU A 106 -27.60 -6.34 2.79
CA GLU A 106 -26.99 -7.17 3.84
C GLU A 106 -25.66 -7.76 3.37
N LEU A 107 -25.60 -8.24 2.11
CA LEU A 107 -24.36 -8.77 1.52
C LEU A 107 -23.22 -7.73 1.58
N VAL A 108 -23.48 -6.54 1.05
CA VAL A 108 -22.42 -5.53 0.91
C VAL A 108 -22.01 -4.94 2.26
N ASP A 109 -22.95 -4.76 3.19
CA ASP A 109 -22.66 -4.31 4.55
C ASP A 109 -21.84 -5.35 5.33
N HIS A 110 -22.14 -6.65 5.14
CA HIS A 110 -21.36 -7.74 5.71
C HIS A 110 -19.91 -7.69 5.24
N PHE A 111 -19.67 -7.72 3.92
CA PHE A 111 -18.31 -7.76 3.40
C PHE A 111 -17.53 -6.46 3.65
N ALA A 112 -18.16 -5.30 3.60
CA ALA A 112 -17.50 -4.06 4.01
C ALA A 112 -17.02 -4.14 5.46
N SER A 113 -17.82 -4.67 6.36
CA SER A 113 -17.45 -4.87 7.77
C SER A 113 -16.33 -5.91 7.93
N VAL A 114 -16.30 -6.96 7.09
CA VAL A 114 -15.20 -7.94 7.06
C VAL A 114 -13.88 -7.26 6.65
N PHE A 115 -13.88 -6.41 5.61
CA PHE A 115 -12.69 -5.64 5.22
C PHE A 115 -12.21 -4.73 6.35
N GLU A 116 -13.09 -3.91 6.91
CA GLU A 116 -12.73 -2.99 8.01
C GLU A 116 -12.16 -3.73 9.22
N SER A 117 -12.83 -4.83 9.64
CA SER A 117 -12.37 -5.62 10.79
C SER A 117 -11.04 -6.31 10.51
N THR A 118 -10.82 -6.82 9.30
CA THR A 118 -9.56 -7.44 8.90
C THR A 118 -8.42 -6.43 8.96
N TRP A 119 -8.57 -5.25 8.35
CA TRP A 119 -7.53 -4.23 8.39
C TRP A 119 -7.22 -3.74 9.80
N LYS A 120 -8.24 -3.63 10.64
CA LYS A 120 -8.06 -3.29 12.06
C LYS A 120 -7.30 -4.38 12.82
N GLN A 121 -7.66 -5.65 12.62
CA GLN A 121 -6.99 -6.79 13.24
C GLN A 121 -5.51 -6.92 12.81
N LEU A 122 -5.20 -6.53 11.59
CA LEU A 122 -3.84 -6.54 11.04
C LEU A 122 -3.03 -5.27 11.36
N GLY A 123 -3.64 -4.27 11.99
CA GLY A 123 -2.98 -3.01 12.32
C GLY A 123 -2.64 -2.13 11.11
N VAL A 124 -3.39 -2.29 10.00
CA VAL A 124 -3.23 -1.54 8.74
C VAL A 124 -4.50 -0.79 8.36
N ALA A 125 -5.32 -0.43 9.33
CA ALA A 125 -6.56 0.30 9.09
C ALA A 125 -6.27 1.69 8.48
N PRO A 126 -6.97 2.06 7.39
CA PRO A 126 -6.84 3.38 6.79
C PRO A 126 -7.36 4.46 7.75
N SER A 127 -6.95 5.71 7.54
CA SER A 127 -7.46 6.86 8.30
C SER A 127 -8.97 7.04 8.09
N ARG A 128 -9.47 6.68 6.91
CA ARG A 128 -10.90 6.65 6.59
C ARG A 128 -11.23 5.49 5.67
N PHE A 129 -12.33 4.79 5.98
CA PHE A 129 -12.91 3.76 5.12
C PHE A 129 -14.24 4.28 4.57
N VAL A 130 -14.36 4.40 3.23
CA VAL A 130 -15.54 4.94 2.55
C VAL A 130 -16.36 3.78 1.98
N ARG A 131 -17.67 3.79 2.21
CA ARG A 131 -18.61 2.88 1.57
C ARG A 131 -19.38 3.64 0.49
N THR A 132 -19.51 3.09 -0.71
CA THR A 132 -20.23 3.80 -1.79
C THR A 132 -21.72 4.01 -1.48
N THR A 133 -22.26 3.27 -0.52
CA THR A 133 -23.62 3.49 0.02
C THR A 133 -23.71 4.53 1.14
N ASP A 134 -22.60 5.15 1.57
CA ASP A 134 -22.63 6.20 2.59
C ASP A 134 -23.44 7.42 2.09
N PRO A 135 -24.34 7.99 2.90
CA PRO A 135 -25.18 9.12 2.47
C PRO A 135 -24.38 10.33 1.99
N LEU A 136 -23.20 10.60 2.58
CA LEU A 136 -22.33 11.69 2.12
C LEU A 136 -21.78 11.39 0.73
N HIS A 137 -21.34 10.14 0.49
CA HIS A 137 -20.82 9.75 -0.82
C HIS A 137 -21.90 9.82 -1.89
N VAL A 138 -23.09 9.28 -1.61
CA VAL A 138 -24.24 9.37 -2.53
C VAL A 138 -24.55 10.81 -2.92
N ARG A 139 -24.62 11.74 -1.95
CA ARG A 139 -24.83 13.16 -2.24
C ARG A 139 -23.72 13.76 -3.10
N ASN A 140 -22.46 13.43 -2.82
CA ASN A 140 -21.32 13.93 -3.59
C ASN A 140 -21.39 13.44 -5.05
N VAL A 141 -21.70 12.15 -5.26
CA VAL A 141 -21.84 11.57 -6.61
C VAL A 141 -22.97 12.26 -7.36
N GLN A 142 -24.14 12.44 -6.75
CA GLN A 142 -25.28 13.12 -7.38
C GLN A 142 -24.97 14.59 -7.71
N ALA A 143 -24.33 15.32 -6.80
CA ALA A 143 -23.94 16.71 -7.06
C ALA A 143 -22.91 16.83 -8.22
N ILE A 144 -21.95 15.91 -8.26
CA ILE A 144 -20.96 15.86 -9.35
C ILE A 144 -21.61 15.47 -10.68
N LEU A 145 -22.48 14.47 -10.69
CA LEU A 145 -23.23 14.04 -11.88
C LEU A 145 -24.05 15.22 -12.46
N GLN A 146 -24.78 15.95 -11.61
CA GLN A 146 -25.56 17.11 -12.04
C GLN A 146 -24.65 18.18 -12.65
N ARG A 147 -23.57 18.54 -11.96
CA ARG A 147 -22.59 19.51 -12.45
C ARG A 147 -21.98 19.15 -13.80
N VAL A 148 -21.60 17.89 -13.99
CA VAL A 148 -20.99 17.39 -15.21
C VAL A 148 -22.02 17.31 -16.34
N TYR A 149 -23.29 16.99 -16.04
CA TYR A 149 -24.40 17.01 -16.97
C TYR A 149 -24.70 18.45 -17.45
N ASP A 150 -24.86 19.40 -16.52
CA ASP A 150 -25.14 20.81 -16.85
C ASP A 150 -24.00 21.46 -17.67
N ALA A 151 -22.76 21.00 -17.45
CA ALA A 151 -21.59 21.40 -18.25
C ALA A 151 -21.52 20.72 -19.63
N GLY A 152 -22.50 19.88 -19.99
CA GLY A 152 -22.62 19.25 -21.29
C GLY A 152 -21.62 18.11 -21.55
N TRP A 153 -21.04 17.51 -20.50
CA TRP A 153 -20.15 16.36 -20.62
C TRP A 153 -20.89 15.01 -20.68
N ILE A 154 -22.20 15.01 -20.51
CA ILE A 154 -23.02 13.81 -20.50
C ILE A 154 -24.15 13.96 -21.53
N GLU A 155 -24.36 12.91 -22.33
CA GLU A 155 -25.49 12.85 -23.27
C GLU A 155 -26.14 11.47 -23.29
N LYS A 156 -27.45 11.41 -23.61
CA LYS A 156 -28.21 10.15 -23.71
C LYS A 156 -28.08 9.61 -25.14
N ARG A 157 -27.71 8.32 -25.27
CA ARG A 157 -27.59 7.61 -26.56
C ARG A 157 -28.23 6.22 -26.47
N GLU A 158 -28.82 5.77 -27.57
CA GLU A 158 -29.07 4.34 -27.77
C GLU A 158 -27.76 3.66 -28.15
N TYR A 159 -27.47 2.55 -27.53
CA TYR A 159 -26.26 1.76 -27.76
C TYR A 159 -26.58 0.28 -27.84
N GLU A 160 -26.02 -0.39 -28.85
CA GLU A 160 -26.02 -1.84 -28.97
C GLU A 160 -24.60 -2.35 -29.00
N GLY A 161 -24.29 -3.32 -28.15
CA GLY A 161 -22.93 -3.82 -28.04
C GLY A 161 -22.82 -5.10 -27.20
N ARG A 162 -21.63 -5.67 -27.21
CA ARG A 162 -21.28 -6.85 -26.42
C ARG A 162 -20.94 -6.43 -25.00
N TYR A 163 -21.75 -6.84 -24.02
CA TYR A 163 -21.61 -6.51 -22.62
C TYR A 163 -21.02 -7.66 -21.83
N CYS A 164 -19.98 -7.39 -21.04
CA CYS A 164 -19.43 -8.35 -20.09
C CYS A 164 -19.86 -8.02 -18.66
N VAL A 165 -20.62 -8.91 -18.02
CA VAL A 165 -21.06 -8.75 -16.63
C VAL A 165 -19.88 -8.72 -15.65
N GLY A 166 -18.83 -9.50 -15.91
CA GLY A 166 -17.64 -9.51 -15.06
C GLY A 166 -16.84 -8.19 -15.09
N CYS A 167 -16.78 -7.53 -16.25
CA CYS A 167 -16.18 -6.19 -16.39
C CYS A 167 -17.18 -5.06 -16.09
N GLU A 168 -18.47 -5.39 -16.00
CA GLU A 168 -19.59 -4.44 -15.89
C GLU A 168 -19.62 -3.36 -16.98
N ARG A 169 -19.11 -3.65 -18.19
CA ARG A 169 -19.00 -2.71 -19.30
C ARG A 169 -19.25 -3.34 -20.68
N PHE A 170 -19.58 -2.50 -21.64
CA PHE A 170 -19.55 -2.87 -23.05
C PHE A 170 -18.10 -3.07 -23.52
N LEU A 171 -17.88 -4.14 -24.28
CA LEU A 171 -16.58 -4.52 -24.80
C LEU A 171 -16.39 -4.03 -26.22
N THR A 172 -15.18 -3.61 -26.53
CA THR A 172 -14.71 -3.36 -27.90
C THR A 172 -14.10 -4.62 -28.50
N GLY A 173 -13.82 -4.64 -29.80
CA GLY A 173 -13.21 -5.80 -30.45
C GLY A 173 -11.86 -6.23 -29.83
N ARG A 174 -11.13 -5.31 -29.21
CA ARG A 174 -9.84 -5.57 -28.52
C ARG A 174 -9.98 -6.19 -27.14
N ASP A 175 -11.12 -6.01 -26.52
CA ASP A 175 -11.42 -6.62 -25.23
C ASP A 175 -11.80 -8.11 -25.40
N LEU A 176 -11.85 -8.60 -26.65
CA LEU A 176 -12.24 -9.97 -26.99
C LEU A 176 -11.04 -10.79 -27.51
N VAL A 177 -10.96 -12.03 -27.04
CA VAL A 177 -10.09 -13.08 -27.55
C VAL A 177 -10.98 -14.28 -27.86
N ASP A 178 -10.95 -14.74 -29.11
CA ASP A 178 -11.81 -15.84 -29.60
C ASP A 178 -13.31 -15.64 -29.29
N GLY A 179 -13.79 -14.40 -29.38
CA GLY A 179 -15.18 -14.02 -29.10
C GLY A 179 -15.53 -13.87 -27.62
N LYS A 180 -14.61 -14.20 -26.70
CA LYS A 180 -14.78 -14.11 -25.23
C LYS A 180 -14.09 -12.88 -24.67
N CYS A 181 -14.59 -12.38 -23.54
CA CYS A 181 -13.93 -11.35 -22.77
C CYS A 181 -12.53 -11.81 -22.34
N ARG A 182 -11.50 -11.01 -22.64
CA ARG A 182 -10.10 -11.31 -22.31
C ARG A 182 -9.88 -11.53 -20.80
N ASP A 183 -10.56 -10.72 -19.96
CA ASP A 183 -10.33 -10.71 -18.50
C ASP A 183 -11.14 -11.79 -17.77
N HIS A 184 -12.28 -12.22 -18.34
CA HIS A 184 -13.21 -13.14 -17.67
C HIS A 184 -13.44 -14.45 -18.42
N GLU A 185 -12.88 -14.62 -19.62
CA GLU A 185 -12.98 -15.82 -20.48
C GLU A 185 -14.43 -16.28 -20.74
N ARG A 186 -15.40 -15.34 -20.67
CA ARG A 186 -16.84 -15.58 -20.87
C ARG A 186 -17.31 -14.91 -22.16
N GLU A 187 -18.28 -15.51 -22.82
CA GLU A 187 -18.99 -14.87 -23.93
C GLU A 187 -19.76 -13.66 -23.42
N PRO A 188 -19.58 -12.47 -24.02
CA PRO A 188 -20.33 -11.29 -23.67
C PRO A 188 -21.75 -11.36 -24.26
N GLU A 189 -22.71 -10.81 -23.56
CA GLU A 189 -24.10 -10.72 -24.00
C GLU A 189 -24.27 -9.58 -25.00
N LEU A 190 -25.01 -9.78 -26.08
CA LEU A 190 -25.43 -8.68 -26.95
C LEU A 190 -26.57 -7.93 -26.26
N ARG A 191 -26.38 -6.62 -26.01
CA ARG A 191 -27.38 -5.79 -25.33
C ARG A 191 -27.63 -4.51 -26.08
N ARG A 192 -28.91 -4.10 -26.15
CA ARG A 192 -29.34 -2.80 -26.67
C ARG A 192 -29.97 -2.03 -25.52
N GLU A 193 -29.40 -0.87 -25.20
CA GLU A 193 -29.83 -0.03 -24.06
C GLU A 193 -29.78 1.44 -24.44
N SER A 194 -30.67 2.24 -23.84
CA SER A 194 -30.57 3.70 -23.86
C SER A 194 -29.86 4.14 -22.59
N ASN A 195 -28.61 4.55 -22.72
CA ASN A 195 -27.75 4.90 -21.59
C ASN A 195 -27.23 6.34 -21.72
N TYR A 196 -26.80 6.90 -20.58
CA TYR A 196 -26.03 8.15 -20.56
C TYR A 196 -24.56 7.85 -20.76
N PHE A 197 -23.90 8.67 -21.59
CA PHE A 197 -22.48 8.56 -21.92
C PHE A 197 -21.73 9.80 -21.48
N PHE A 198 -20.62 9.58 -20.78
CA PHE A 198 -19.66 10.61 -20.45
C PHE A 198 -18.68 10.79 -21.61
N LEU A 199 -18.58 12.03 -22.13
CA LEU A 199 -17.88 12.38 -23.37
C LEU A 199 -16.36 12.50 -23.18
N MET A 200 -15.71 11.38 -22.89
CA MET A 200 -14.27 11.33 -22.62
C MET A 200 -13.43 11.77 -23.83
N SER A 201 -13.91 11.52 -25.03
CA SER A 201 -13.24 11.88 -26.29
C SER A 201 -12.89 13.37 -26.37
N ARG A 202 -13.66 14.24 -25.71
CA ARG A 202 -13.38 15.68 -25.61
C ARG A 202 -12.06 16.04 -24.94
N ALA A 203 -11.50 15.14 -24.16
CA ALA A 203 -10.32 15.41 -23.34
C ALA A 203 -9.13 14.48 -23.61
N PHE A 204 -9.17 13.60 -24.60
CA PHE A 204 -8.03 12.72 -24.91
C PHE A 204 -6.76 13.51 -25.26
N GLY A 205 -6.89 14.57 -26.08
CA GLY A 205 -5.76 15.45 -26.42
C GLY A 205 -5.15 16.11 -25.19
N TRP A 206 -6.00 16.67 -24.30
CA TRP A 206 -5.55 17.26 -23.06
C TRP A 206 -4.84 16.24 -22.16
N LEU A 207 -5.35 15.01 -22.06
CA LEU A 207 -4.74 13.99 -21.21
C LEU A 207 -3.37 13.55 -21.74
N ARG A 208 -3.20 13.43 -23.08
CA ARG A 208 -1.89 13.19 -23.70
C ARG A 208 -0.88 14.27 -23.32
N GLU A 209 -1.25 15.55 -23.47
CA GLU A 209 -0.39 16.66 -23.07
C GLU A 209 -0.06 16.65 -21.57
N HIS A 210 -1.04 16.27 -20.72
CA HIS A 210 -0.81 16.13 -19.30
C HIS A 210 0.27 15.09 -18.99
N TYR A 211 0.22 13.92 -19.64
CA TYR A 211 1.24 12.86 -19.49
C TYR A 211 2.63 13.29 -20.00
N GLU A 212 2.68 14.06 -21.05
CA GLU A 212 3.94 14.58 -21.61
C GLU A 212 4.60 15.60 -20.69
N ARG A 213 3.81 16.51 -20.12
CA ARG A 213 4.30 17.55 -19.19
C ARG A 213 4.63 17.01 -17.80
N ASN A 214 4.04 15.88 -17.42
CA ASN A 214 4.18 15.30 -16.08
C ASN A 214 4.64 13.83 -16.17
N PRO A 215 5.92 13.57 -16.48
CA PRO A 215 6.41 12.21 -16.68
C PRO A 215 6.31 11.34 -15.42
N GLY A 216 6.32 11.94 -14.23
CA GLY A 216 6.14 11.27 -12.93
C GLY A 216 4.69 11.04 -12.51
N PHE A 217 3.70 11.50 -13.29
CA PHE A 217 2.28 11.37 -12.93
C PHE A 217 1.83 9.91 -12.78
N LEU A 218 2.33 9.01 -13.62
CA LEU A 218 2.04 7.58 -13.57
C LEU A 218 3.33 6.78 -13.51
N ARG A 219 3.51 5.97 -12.47
CA ARG A 219 4.69 5.12 -12.25
C ARG A 219 4.32 3.66 -11.97
N PRO A 220 5.18 2.69 -12.27
CA PRO A 220 6.41 2.80 -13.07
C PRO A 220 6.15 3.20 -14.53
N GLU A 221 7.19 3.61 -15.23
CA GLU A 221 7.15 4.09 -16.62
C GLU A 221 6.45 3.14 -17.60
N ARG A 222 6.57 1.83 -17.40
CA ARG A 222 5.89 0.82 -18.22
C ARG A 222 4.38 1.05 -18.32
N TYR A 223 3.71 1.39 -17.21
CA TYR A 223 2.26 1.65 -17.19
C TYR A 223 1.91 3.02 -17.76
N ARG A 224 2.81 4.00 -17.62
CA ARG A 224 2.68 5.28 -18.34
C ARG A 224 2.69 5.05 -19.85
N ASN A 225 3.61 4.22 -20.34
CA ASN A 225 3.69 3.89 -21.76
C ASN A 225 2.46 3.12 -22.23
N GLU A 226 1.90 2.25 -21.41
CA GLU A 226 0.65 1.53 -21.66
C GLU A 226 -0.55 2.51 -21.76
N ALA A 227 -0.69 3.44 -20.82
CA ALA A 227 -1.73 4.45 -20.82
C ALA A 227 -1.61 5.37 -22.06
N LEU A 228 -0.40 5.78 -22.43
CA LEU A 228 -0.16 6.56 -23.66
C LEU A 228 -0.49 5.75 -24.92
N ALA A 229 -0.22 4.44 -24.95
CA ALA A 229 -0.60 3.59 -26.07
C ALA A 229 -2.13 3.50 -26.21
N MET A 230 -2.87 3.38 -25.09
CA MET A 230 -4.33 3.43 -25.09
C MET A 230 -4.85 4.76 -25.68
N LEU A 231 -4.23 5.90 -25.28
CA LEU A 231 -4.63 7.24 -25.74
C LEU A 231 -4.27 7.53 -27.21
N ARG A 232 -3.27 6.85 -27.78
CA ARG A 232 -2.95 6.96 -29.22
C ARG A 232 -3.96 6.22 -30.08
N ASP A 233 -4.58 5.20 -29.53
CA ASP A 233 -5.56 4.38 -30.20
C ASP A 233 -6.99 4.72 -29.71
N GLU A 234 -7.45 5.90 -30.12
CA GLU A 234 -8.75 6.43 -29.73
C GLU A 234 -9.93 5.51 -30.12
N SER A 235 -9.76 4.68 -31.17
CA SER A 235 -10.80 3.75 -31.62
C SER A 235 -11.16 2.69 -30.56
N GLY A 236 -10.23 2.39 -29.64
CA GLY A 236 -10.43 1.44 -28.54
C GLY A 236 -10.93 2.04 -27.23
N LEU A 237 -10.97 3.38 -27.11
CA LEU A 237 -11.39 4.03 -25.87
C LEU A 237 -12.88 4.37 -25.85
N GLY A 238 -13.36 5.14 -26.81
CA GLY A 238 -14.74 5.63 -26.87
C GLY A 238 -15.18 6.48 -25.68
N ASP A 239 -16.42 6.92 -25.70
CA ASP A 239 -17.07 7.57 -24.56
C ASP A 239 -17.56 6.51 -23.55
N LEU A 240 -17.61 6.86 -22.27
CA LEU A 240 -17.95 5.92 -21.20
C LEU A 240 -19.45 5.89 -20.94
N SER A 241 -20.09 4.72 -21.09
CA SER A 241 -21.47 4.52 -20.62
C SER A 241 -21.53 4.58 -19.10
N ILE A 242 -22.17 5.61 -18.55
CA ILE A 242 -22.20 5.93 -17.11
C ILE A 242 -23.54 5.67 -16.42
N SER A 243 -24.48 5.04 -17.09
CA SER A 243 -25.76 4.71 -16.48
C SER A 243 -26.27 3.32 -16.87
N ARG A 244 -27.20 2.83 -16.06
CA ARG A 244 -28.01 1.63 -16.35
C ARG A 244 -29.47 1.93 -16.07
N PRO A 245 -30.42 1.49 -16.91
CA PRO A 245 -31.83 1.60 -16.61
C PRO A 245 -32.21 0.82 -15.34
N LYS A 246 -33.02 1.39 -14.46
CA LYS A 246 -33.49 0.72 -13.24
C LYS A 246 -34.25 -0.57 -13.52
N SER A 247 -34.91 -0.69 -14.66
CA SER A 247 -35.56 -1.92 -15.11
C SER A 247 -34.62 -3.11 -15.22
N ARG A 248 -33.31 -2.83 -15.38
CA ARG A 248 -32.25 -3.83 -15.44
C ARG A 248 -31.44 -3.91 -14.14
N LEU A 249 -31.06 -2.78 -13.60
CA LEU A 249 -30.24 -2.69 -12.38
C LEU A 249 -30.83 -1.60 -11.48
N ALA A 250 -31.58 -2.01 -10.45
CA ALA A 250 -32.15 -1.07 -9.48
C ALA A 250 -31.16 -0.71 -8.36
N TRP A 251 -30.08 -1.48 -8.18
CA TRP A 251 -29.10 -1.29 -7.13
C TRP A 251 -27.94 -0.39 -7.60
N GLY A 252 -28.01 0.89 -7.23
CA GLY A 252 -27.01 1.92 -7.59
C GLY A 252 -27.50 3.30 -7.16
N ILE A 253 -26.67 4.32 -7.39
CA ILE A 253 -27.01 5.72 -7.10
C ILE A 253 -27.88 6.27 -8.25
N GLU A 254 -29.06 6.80 -7.93
CA GLU A 254 -29.97 7.39 -8.93
C GLU A 254 -29.34 8.62 -9.58
N LEU A 255 -29.53 8.75 -10.90
CA LEU A 255 -29.11 9.96 -11.60
C LEU A 255 -30.01 11.14 -11.19
N PRO A 256 -29.45 12.29 -10.82
CA PRO A 256 -30.25 13.43 -10.37
C PRO A 256 -31.11 14.06 -11.47
N PHE A 257 -30.75 13.85 -12.75
CA PHE A 257 -31.43 14.38 -13.94
C PHE A 257 -32.32 13.34 -14.65
N ASP A 258 -32.31 12.07 -14.24
CA ASP A 258 -33.17 11.01 -14.78
C ASP A 258 -33.34 9.90 -13.75
N GLY A 259 -34.44 9.92 -13.01
CA GLY A 259 -34.73 8.95 -11.93
C GLY A 259 -34.97 7.50 -12.39
N ASP A 260 -35.10 7.25 -13.71
CA ASP A 260 -35.24 5.88 -14.27
C ASP A 260 -33.89 5.19 -14.50
N HIS A 261 -32.77 5.87 -14.20
CA HIS A 261 -31.42 5.36 -14.37
C HIS A 261 -30.64 5.41 -13.06
N VAL A 262 -29.69 4.47 -12.88
CA VAL A 262 -28.66 4.50 -11.84
C VAL A 262 -27.29 4.72 -12.43
N CYS A 263 -26.41 5.32 -11.63
CA CYS A 263 -25.02 5.58 -11.97
C CYS A 263 -24.25 4.28 -12.20
N TYR A 264 -23.37 4.29 -13.18
CA TYR A 264 -22.41 3.23 -13.44
C TYR A 264 -21.32 3.17 -12.38
N VAL A 265 -21.00 1.95 -11.96
CA VAL A 265 -20.12 1.66 -10.83
C VAL A 265 -18.78 2.41 -10.87
N TRP A 266 -18.10 2.51 -12.01
CA TRP A 266 -16.81 3.20 -12.09
C TRP A 266 -16.89 4.72 -11.94
N PHE A 267 -17.98 5.35 -12.37
CA PHE A 267 -18.18 6.79 -12.14
C PHE A 267 -18.46 7.07 -10.66
N ASP A 268 -19.20 6.18 -9.99
CA ASP A 268 -19.46 6.19 -8.56
C ASP A 268 -18.16 5.92 -7.77
N ALA A 269 -17.52 4.77 -8.03
CA ALA A 269 -16.37 4.30 -7.28
C ALA A 269 -15.20 5.30 -7.22
N LEU A 270 -14.87 5.95 -8.35
CA LEU A 270 -13.74 6.90 -8.41
C LEU A 270 -13.96 8.16 -7.57
N ILE A 271 -15.22 8.58 -7.37
CA ILE A 271 -15.56 9.75 -6.53
C ILE A 271 -15.29 9.48 -5.04
N THR A 272 -15.15 8.23 -4.61
CA THR A 272 -14.77 7.90 -3.23
C THR A 272 -13.47 8.57 -2.81
N TYR A 273 -12.54 8.78 -3.72
CA TYR A 273 -11.28 9.45 -3.45
C TYR A 273 -11.45 10.92 -3.06
N LEU A 274 -12.42 11.61 -3.66
CA LEU A 274 -12.80 12.97 -3.26
C LEU A 274 -13.55 12.96 -1.93
N THR A 275 -14.53 12.08 -1.78
CA THR A 275 -15.30 11.94 -0.52
C THR A 275 -14.38 11.61 0.64
N GLY A 276 -13.42 10.72 0.42
CA GLY A 276 -12.41 10.33 1.41
C GLY A 276 -11.49 11.48 1.81
N ALA A 277 -11.11 12.34 0.87
CA ALA A 277 -10.32 13.54 1.13
C ALA A 277 -11.10 14.64 1.89
N GLY A 278 -12.44 14.55 1.93
CA GLY A 278 -13.30 15.52 2.63
C GLY A 278 -14.09 16.46 1.71
N TYR A 279 -14.14 16.16 0.40
CA TYR A 279 -14.92 16.95 -0.57
C TYR A 279 -16.43 16.96 -0.21
N PRO A 280 -17.14 18.10 -0.37
CA PRO A 280 -16.59 19.42 -0.71
C PRO A 280 -16.26 20.29 0.52
N ASP A 281 -16.67 19.89 1.74
CA ASP A 281 -16.85 20.78 2.89
C ASP A 281 -15.67 20.80 3.88
N ASP A 282 -14.77 19.80 3.84
CA ASP A 282 -13.62 19.75 4.76
C ASP A 282 -12.56 20.80 4.35
N PRO A 283 -12.18 21.72 5.25
CA PRO A 283 -11.14 22.72 4.96
C PRO A 283 -9.80 22.13 4.52
N ALA A 284 -9.48 20.90 4.97
CA ALA A 284 -8.25 20.21 4.60
C ALA A 284 -8.32 19.52 3.22
N PHE A 285 -9.49 19.55 2.54
CA PHE A 285 -9.66 18.90 1.25
C PHE A 285 -8.65 19.37 0.21
N ALA A 286 -8.51 20.67 0.03
CA ALA A 286 -7.65 21.25 -1.02
C ALA A 286 -6.20 20.83 -0.84
N GLU A 287 -5.68 20.83 0.38
CA GLU A 287 -4.32 20.46 0.69
C GLU A 287 -4.09 18.95 0.53
N ARG A 288 -5.00 18.10 1.04
CA ARG A 288 -4.96 16.65 0.83
C ARG A 288 -4.99 16.31 -0.65
N TRP A 289 -5.91 16.93 -1.41
CA TRP A 289 -6.08 16.62 -2.82
C TRP A 289 -4.87 17.02 -3.67
N ALA A 290 -4.27 18.17 -3.39
CA ALA A 290 -3.05 18.62 -4.08
C ALA A 290 -1.87 17.63 -3.93
N ASN A 291 -1.87 16.83 -2.85
CA ASN A 291 -0.83 15.85 -2.55
C ASN A 291 -1.31 14.39 -2.71
N ALA A 292 -2.41 14.17 -3.45
CA ALA A 292 -3.02 12.86 -3.58
C ALA A 292 -2.14 11.91 -4.41
N GLU A 293 -1.92 10.71 -3.87
CA GLU A 293 -1.32 9.57 -4.58
C GLU A 293 -2.32 8.40 -4.59
N HIS A 294 -2.63 7.87 -5.77
CA HIS A 294 -3.44 6.66 -5.91
C HIS A 294 -2.55 5.45 -6.09
N LEU A 295 -2.65 4.50 -5.17
CA LEU A 295 -1.97 3.22 -5.23
C LEU A 295 -2.94 2.17 -5.78
N ILE A 296 -2.64 1.57 -6.93
CA ILE A 296 -3.56 0.68 -7.64
C ILE A 296 -2.88 -0.60 -8.17
N GLY A 297 -3.67 -1.65 -8.36
CA GLY A 297 -3.27 -2.81 -9.15
C GLY A 297 -3.36 -2.54 -10.67
N LYS A 298 -2.59 -3.24 -11.46
CA LYS A 298 -2.54 -3.09 -12.93
C LYS A 298 -3.86 -3.38 -13.65
N ASP A 299 -4.75 -4.17 -13.04
CA ASP A 299 -6.07 -4.54 -13.58
C ASP A 299 -7.04 -3.35 -13.70
N ILE A 300 -6.83 -2.34 -12.87
CA ILE A 300 -7.64 -1.12 -12.86
C ILE A 300 -6.87 0.09 -13.40
N LEU A 301 -5.83 -0.15 -14.22
CA LEU A 301 -5.05 0.92 -14.83
C LEU A 301 -5.93 1.84 -15.69
N LYS A 302 -6.76 1.29 -16.59
CA LYS A 302 -7.59 2.08 -17.51
C LYS A 302 -8.54 3.03 -16.79
N PRO A 303 -9.32 2.63 -15.78
CA PRO A 303 -10.17 3.54 -15.01
C PRO A 303 -9.40 4.67 -14.33
N HIS A 304 -8.23 4.41 -13.76
CA HIS A 304 -7.47 5.42 -13.01
C HIS A 304 -6.60 6.31 -13.89
N ALA A 305 -6.03 5.74 -14.96
CA ALA A 305 -5.11 6.45 -15.84
C ALA A 305 -5.83 7.22 -16.97
N ILE A 306 -7.06 6.82 -17.32
CA ILE A 306 -7.82 7.43 -18.42
C ILE A 306 -9.10 8.08 -17.92
N PHE A 307 -10.01 7.30 -17.30
CA PHE A 307 -11.34 7.81 -16.92
C PHE A 307 -11.23 8.90 -15.86
N TRP A 308 -10.51 8.61 -14.78
CA TRP A 308 -10.44 9.47 -13.61
C TRP A 308 -9.85 10.87 -13.88
N PRO A 309 -8.72 11.04 -14.55
CA PRO A 309 -8.20 12.36 -14.87
C PRO A 309 -9.17 13.18 -15.75
N ILE A 310 -9.90 12.53 -16.67
CA ILE A 310 -10.89 13.19 -17.53
C ILE A 310 -12.13 13.59 -16.72
N MET A 311 -12.59 12.72 -15.81
CA MET A 311 -13.68 13.06 -14.89
C MET A 311 -13.32 14.27 -14.03
N LEU A 312 -12.12 14.30 -13.46
CA LEU A 312 -11.63 15.43 -12.67
C LEU A 312 -11.58 16.73 -13.47
N LYS A 313 -11.12 16.67 -14.73
CA LYS A 313 -11.15 17.81 -15.64
C LYS A 313 -12.57 18.31 -15.86
N ALA A 314 -13.54 17.42 -16.08
CA ALA A 314 -14.95 17.78 -16.26
C ALA A 314 -15.57 18.39 -14.99
N ILE A 315 -15.15 17.91 -13.82
CA ILE A 315 -15.53 18.44 -12.51
C ILE A 315 -14.87 19.80 -12.24
N GLY A 316 -13.77 20.12 -12.91
CA GLY A 316 -12.96 21.34 -12.69
C GLY A 316 -11.95 21.18 -11.53
N LEU A 317 -11.50 19.96 -11.26
CA LEU A 317 -10.45 19.64 -10.30
C LEU A 317 -9.17 19.20 -11.03
N ALA A 318 -8.02 19.43 -10.40
CA ALA A 318 -6.75 18.90 -10.88
C ALA A 318 -6.71 17.37 -10.74
N PRO A 319 -6.00 16.65 -11.63
CA PRO A 319 -5.65 15.25 -11.41
C PRO A 319 -4.88 15.06 -10.09
N PRO A 320 -4.84 13.82 -9.54
CA PRO A 320 -3.99 13.55 -8.38
C PRO A 320 -2.53 13.83 -8.73
N ARG A 321 -1.72 14.08 -7.73
CA ARG A 321 -0.28 14.29 -7.91
C ARG A 321 0.39 13.10 -8.60
N GLN A 322 -0.01 11.88 -8.23
CA GLN A 322 0.62 10.65 -8.73
C GLN A 322 -0.33 9.45 -8.72
N ILE A 323 -0.12 8.55 -9.66
CA ILE A 323 -0.72 7.21 -9.68
C ILE A 323 0.41 6.18 -9.68
N SER A 324 0.41 5.30 -8.68
CA SER A 324 1.42 4.25 -8.49
C SER A 324 0.80 2.88 -8.72
N VAL A 325 1.33 2.12 -9.66
CA VAL A 325 0.73 0.87 -10.13
C VAL A 325 1.61 -0.31 -9.78
N HIS A 326 1.04 -1.30 -9.09
CA HIS A 326 1.72 -2.56 -8.81
C HIS A 326 1.18 -3.71 -9.67
N GLY A 327 1.98 -4.79 -9.76
CA GLY A 327 1.60 -6.03 -10.43
C GLY A 327 0.66 -6.90 -9.59
N TYR A 328 0.43 -8.14 -10.06
CA TYR A 328 -0.36 -9.12 -9.35
C TYR A 328 0.49 -9.97 -8.40
N TRP A 329 -0.15 -10.43 -7.34
CA TRP A 329 0.27 -11.65 -6.67
C TRP A 329 -0.37 -12.85 -7.37
N ASN A 330 0.44 -13.74 -7.88
CA ASN A 330 0.04 -15.05 -8.36
C ASN A 330 0.21 -16.06 -7.22
N VAL A 331 -0.52 -17.16 -7.29
CA VAL A 331 -0.37 -18.31 -6.40
C VAL A 331 -0.19 -19.52 -7.28
N ASP A 332 0.91 -20.26 -7.11
CA ASP A 332 1.31 -21.38 -7.96
C ASP A 332 1.29 -21.02 -9.47
N ASP A 333 1.90 -19.87 -9.80
CA ASP A 333 1.99 -19.30 -11.14
C ASP A 333 0.64 -18.98 -11.81
N ARG A 334 -0.45 -18.92 -11.01
CA ARG A 334 -1.79 -18.58 -11.47
C ARG A 334 -2.30 -17.34 -10.77
N LYS A 335 -3.06 -16.51 -11.49
CA LYS A 335 -3.74 -15.37 -10.90
C LYS A 335 -4.63 -15.82 -9.75
N VAL A 336 -4.59 -15.11 -8.63
CA VAL A 336 -5.51 -15.34 -7.50
C VAL A 336 -6.95 -15.17 -7.96
N SER A 337 -7.75 -16.21 -7.80
CA SER A 337 -9.15 -16.24 -8.22
C SER A 337 -10.01 -17.09 -7.29
N LYS A 338 -11.23 -16.61 -7.00
CA LYS A 338 -12.24 -17.37 -6.25
C LYS A 338 -12.62 -18.69 -6.93
N SER A 339 -12.71 -18.67 -8.26
CA SER A 339 -13.09 -19.85 -9.06
C SER A 339 -12.01 -20.94 -9.03
N LEU A 340 -10.77 -20.58 -8.78
CA LEU A 340 -9.64 -21.52 -8.68
C LEU A 340 -9.40 -22.00 -7.25
N GLY A 341 -10.06 -21.40 -6.24
CA GLY A 341 -9.89 -21.78 -4.83
C GLY A 341 -8.51 -21.48 -4.24
N ASN A 342 -7.68 -20.69 -4.94
CA ASN A 342 -6.30 -20.37 -4.56
C ASN A 342 -6.16 -19.03 -3.83
N MET A 343 -7.20 -18.58 -3.12
CA MET A 343 -7.17 -17.34 -2.37
C MET A 343 -6.38 -17.50 -1.07
N ILE A 344 -5.37 -16.68 -0.88
CA ILE A 344 -4.58 -16.61 0.36
C ILE A 344 -5.22 -15.59 1.29
N SER A 345 -5.77 -16.06 2.42
CA SER A 345 -6.35 -15.22 3.46
C SER A 345 -5.26 -14.59 4.34
N PRO A 346 -5.26 -13.26 4.53
CA PRO A 346 -4.29 -12.60 5.40
C PRO A 346 -4.46 -13.00 6.88
N LEU A 347 -5.66 -13.35 7.33
CA LEU A 347 -5.91 -13.81 8.69
C LEU A 347 -5.31 -15.19 8.93
N VAL A 348 -5.41 -16.10 7.95
CA VAL A 348 -4.75 -17.42 8.02
C VAL A 348 -3.23 -17.27 8.06
N MET A 349 -2.66 -16.39 7.22
CA MET A 349 -1.21 -16.12 7.25
C MET A 349 -0.76 -15.51 8.57
N ARG A 350 -1.56 -14.59 9.14
CA ARG A 350 -1.31 -14.05 10.48
C ARG A 350 -1.30 -15.13 11.55
N GLU A 351 -2.24 -16.04 11.51
CA GLU A 351 -2.35 -17.12 12.50
C GLU A 351 -1.16 -18.09 12.42
N ARG A 352 -0.77 -18.47 11.20
CA ARG A 352 0.31 -19.44 10.96
C ARG A 352 1.71 -18.87 11.20
N TYR A 353 1.97 -17.66 10.72
CA TYR A 353 3.33 -17.11 10.63
C TYR A 353 3.52 -15.78 11.38
N GLY A 354 2.44 -15.20 11.90
CA GLY A 354 2.44 -13.81 12.41
C GLY A 354 2.34 -12.78 11.29
N PHE A 355 1.60 -11.70 11.55
CA PHE A 355 1.35 -10.71 10.49
C PHE A 355 2.60 -9.93 10.07
N GLU A 356 3.50 -9.58 11.01
CA GLU A 356 4.76 -8.89 10.69
C GLU A 356 5.67 -9.71 9.77
N THR A 357 5.69 -11.02 9.96
CA THR A 357 6.39 -11.98 9.10
C THR A 357 5.81 -12.01 7.69
N PHE A 358 4.48 -12.08 7.58
CA PHE A 358 3.78 -12.03 6.29
C PHE A 358 3.93 -10.67 5.60
N ARG A 359 3.84 -9.57 6.38
CA ARG A 359 4.07 -8.21 5.91
C ARG A 359 5.48 -8.01 5.36
N TRP A 360 6.50 -8.55 6.06
CA TRP A 360 7.88 -8.55 5.57
C TRP A 360 7.98 -9.23 4.21
N PHE A 361 7.44 -10.46 4.10
CA PHE A 361 7.46 -11.20 2.85
C PHE A 361 6.82 -10.42 1.70
N LEU A 362 5.63 -9.87 1.90
CA LEU A 362 4.92 -9.09 0.88
C LEU A 362 5.74 -7.91 0.36
N LEU A 363 6.39 -7.17 1.26
CA LEU A 363 7.17 -5.98 0.90
C LEU A 363 8.56 -6.33 0.35
N ARG A 364 9.10 -7.49 0.71
CA ARG A 364 10.47 -7.91 0.34
C ARG A 364 10.52 -8.70 -0.96
N GLU A 365 9.49 -9.48 -1.26
CA GLU A 365 9.47 -10.39 -2.40
C GLU A 365 9.06 -9.70 -3.71
N MET A 366 8.03 -8.86 -3.67
CA MET A 366 7.56 -8.19 -4.88
C MET A 366 8.44 -6.99 -5.24
N SER A 367 9.00 -6.98 -6.44
CA SER A 367 9.51 -5.76 -7.06
C SER A 367 8.32 -4.89 -7.49
N PHE A 368 8.19 -3.69 -6.91
CA PHE A 368 7.03 -2.84 -7.18
C PHE A 368 6.85 -2.57 -8.68
N GLY A 369 5.65 -2.80 -9.18
CA GLY A 369 5.30 -2.68 -10.61
C GLY A 369 5.41 -3.99 -11.39
N LEU A 370 6.02 -5.05 -10.85
CA LEU A 370 6.08 -6.37 -11.45
C LEU A 370 5.13 -7.34 -10.75
N ASP A 371 4.81 -8.45 -11.41
CA ASP A 371 4.09 -9.54 -10.77
C ASP A 371 5.03 -10.33 -9.85
N ALA A 372 4.48 -10.91 -8.78
CA ALA A 372 5.19 -11.82 -7.90
C ALA A 372 4.38 -13.10 -7.70
N ASN A 373 5.06 -14.18 -7.34
CA ASN A 373 4.44 -15.47 -7.05
C ASN A 373 4.52 -15.75 -5.55
N PHE A 374 3.42 -16.17 -4.97
CA PHE A 374 3.33 -16.58 -3.58
C PHE A 374 3.39 -18.09 -3.48
N THR A 375 4.33 -18.60 -2.68
CA THR A 375 4.30 -19.96 -2.14
C THR A 375 4.63 -19.90 -0.65
N GLU A 376 4.10 -20.82 0.14
CA GLU A 376 4.43 -20.88 1.58
C GLU A 376 5.90 -21.24 1.80
N GLU A 377 6.50 -22.05 0.91
CA GLU A 377 7.93 -22.39 0.92
C GLU A 377 8.80 -21.13 0.78
N ALA A 378 8.51 -20.29 -0.21
CA ALA A 378 9.25 -19.04 -0.43
C ALA A 378 9.12 -18.10 0.79
N LEU A 379 7.94 -18.04 1.42
CA LEU A 379 7.73 -17.26 2.64
C LEU A 379 8.62 -17.79 3.79
N VAL A 380 8.58 -19.10 4.04
CA VAL A 380 9.36 -19.74 5.12
C VAL A 380 10.85 -19.55 4.90
N GLU A 381 11.34 -19.76 3.67
CA GLU A 381 12.75 -19.59 3.32
C GLU A 381 13.20 -18.14 3.53
N ARG A 382 12.45 -17.17 2.97
CA ARG A 382 12.77 -15.74 3.05
C ARG A 382 12.80 -15.25 4.49
N VAL A 383 11.78 -15.60 5.27
CA VAL A 383 11.66 -15.19 6.66
C VAL A 383 12.76 -15.77 7.54
N ASN A 384 13.08 -17.04 7.36
CA ASN A 384 14.15 -17.66 8.12
C ASN A 384 15.52 -17.06 7.76
N ALA A 385 15.76 -16.76 6.49
CA ALA A 385 17.01 -16.16 6.05
C ALA A 385 17.17 -14.71 6.55
N ASP A 386 16.21 -13.85 6.24
CA ASP A 386 16.31 -12.41 6.48
C ASP A 386 16.04 -12.06 7.96
N LEU A 387 15.00 -12.65 8.56
CA LEU A 387 14.55 -12.27 9.89
C LEU A 387 15.14 -13.16 10.98
N ALA A 388 14.93 -14.48 10.98
CA ALA A 388 15.35 -15.31 12.09
C ALA A 388 16.90 -15.43 12.19
N ASN A 389 17.57 -15.75 11.08
CA ASN A 389 19.01 -16.01 11.05
C ASN A 389 19.87 -14.75 10.96
N ASN A 390 19.34 -13.63 10.48
CA ASN A 390 20.08 -12.37 10.35
C ASN A 390 19.67 -11.37 11.45
N LEU A 391 18.56 -10.66 11.28
CA LEU A 391 18.08 -9.63 12.21
C LEU A 391 17.84 -10.17 13.62
N GLY A 392 17.08 -11.26 13.74
CA GLY A 392 16.75 -11.87 15.03
C GLY A 392 17.97 -12.40 15.76
N ASN A 393 18.93 -13.00 15.03
CA ASN A 393 20.20 -13.42 15.60
C ASN A 393 21.02 -12.23 16.12
N LEU A 394 21.14 -11.15 15.32
CA LEU A 394 21.86 -9.94 15.72
C LEU A 394 21.29 -9.35 17.03
N VAL A 395 19.96 -9.16 17.09
CA VAL A 395 19.27 -8.64 18.28
C VAL A 395 19.51 -9.54 19.49
N SER A 396 19.17 -10.83 19.38
CA SER A 396 19.28 -11.78 20.50
C SER A 396 20.71 -11.90 21.01
N ARG A 397 21.68 -11.93 20.13
CA ARG A 397 23.10 -12.05 20.46
C ARG A 397 23.62 -10.78 21.16
N THR A 398 23.34 -9.60 20.61
CA THR A 398 23.79 -8.34 21.20
C THR A 398 23.23 -8.15 22.59
N LEU A 399 21.91 -8.32 22.76
CA LEU A 399 21.26 -8.17 24.07
C LEU A 399 21.76 -9.20 25.10
N ASN A 400 21.96 -10.46 24.72
CA ASN A 400 22.53 -11.48 25.59
C ASN A 400 23.98 -11.13 26.05
N LEU A 401 24.76 -10.50 25.16
CA LEU A 401 26.12 -10.09 25.54
C LEU A 401 26.11 -8.85 26.45
N VAL A 402 25.19 -7.92 26.26
CA VAL A 402 24.98 -6.75 27.15
C VAL A 402 24.51 -7.22 28.52
N GLU A 403 23.51 -8.09 28.57
CA GLU A 403 23.02 -8.70 29.82
C GLU A 403 24.16 -9.37 30.59
N LYS A 404 24.96 -10.18 29.91
CA LYS A 404 26.00 -11.02 30.55
C LYS A 404 27.26 -10.26 30.96
N PHE A 405 27.66 -9.22 30.21
CA PHE A 405 28.99 -8.58 30.38
C PHE A 405 28.90 -7.10 30.74
N CYS A 406 27.71 -6.52 30.76
CA CYS A 406 27.49 -5.09 31.04
C CYS A 406 26.34 -4.86 32.03
N ASP A 407 26.00 -5.87 32.84
CA ASP A 407 24.96 -5.82 33.89
C ASP A 407 23.60 -5.31 33.35
N GLY A 408 23.28 -5.64 32.09
CA GLY A 408 22.05 -5.21 31.46
C GLY A 408 21.95 -3.70 31.15
N ALA A 409 23.06 -2.98 31.10
CA ALA A 409 23.10 -1.59 30.72
C ALA A 409 23.93 -1.40 29.45
N ILE A 410 23.47 -0.52 28.52
CA ILE A 410 24.30 -0.17 27.36
C ILE A 410 25.59 0.49 27.86
N PRO A 411 26.76 -0.11 27.58
CA PRO A 411 28.01 0.41 28.09
C PRO A 411 28.39 1.73 27.39
N LEU A 412 29.15 2.58 28.08
CA LEU A 412 29.78 3.73 27.43
C LEU A 412 30.94 3.23 26.54
N ALA A 413 31.09 3.85 25.37
CA ALA A 413 32.22 3.60 24.50
C ALA A 413 33.52 4.08 25.17
N GLY A 414 34.57 3.26 25.09
CA GLY A 414 35.94 3.70 25.33
C GLY A 414 36.54 4.32 24.05
N ALA A 415 37.87 4.16 23.89
CA ALA A 415 38.54 4.57 22.66
C ALA A 415 38.00 3.75 21.47
N SER A 416 37.46 4.44 20.49
CA SER A 416 36.97 3.84 19.23
C SER A 416 38.11 3.73 18.21
N ASN A 417 37.95 2.82 17.26
CA ASN A 417 38.85 2.63 16.12
C ASN A 417 38.06 2.68 14.79
N ASP A 418 38.77 2.52 13.66
CA ASP A 418 38.18 2.61 12.33
C ASP A 418 37.06 1.59 12.11
N ALA A 419 37.15 0.37 12.69
CA ALA A 419 36.09 -0.63 12.58
C ALA A 419 34.82 -0.23 13.34
N ASP A 420 34.97 0.45 14.48
CA ASP A 420 33.83 0.97 15.25
C ASP A 420 33.16 2.13 14.51
N GLN A 421 33.95 3.04 13.92
CA GLN A 421 33.42 4.14 13.10
C GLN A 421 32.72 3.63 11.84
N SER A 422 33.26 2.59 11.20
CA SER A 422 32.65 1.96 10.01
C SER A 422 31.21 1.46 10.26
N VAL A 423 30.88 1.03 11.49
CA VAL A 423 29.51 0.63 11.84
C VAL A 423 28.52 1.80 11.69
N LEU A 424 28.94 3.02 12.06
CA LEU A 424 28.11 4.23 11.94
C LEU A 424 28.03 4.72 10.50
N ASP A 425 29.14 4.69 9.77
CA ASP A 425 29.19 5.07 8.36
C ASP A 425 28.33 4.14 7.50
N ASP A 426 28.35 2.82 7.80
CA ASP A 426 27.48 1.83 7.18
C ASP A 426 25.99 2.08 7.51
N ALA A 427 25.67 2.53 8.73
CA ALA A 427 24.31 2.92 9.10
C ALA A 427 23.81 4.10 8.27
N ALA A 428 24.63 5.14 8.14
CA ALA A 428 24.31 6.32 7.33
C ALA A 428 24.11 5.93 5.84
N SER A 429 25.02 5.11 5.31
CA SER A 429 24.90 4.58 3.94
C SER A 429 23.64 3.74 3.71
N ALA A 430 23.33 2.83 4.64
CA ALA A 430 22.13 1.99 4.56
C ALA A 430 20.86 2.84 4.58
N ALA A 431 20.78 3.80 5.52
CA ALA A 431 19.65 4.70 5.62
C ALA A 431 19.48 5.54 4.33
N GLY A 432 20.56 6.04 3.64
CA GLY A 432 20.50 6.70 2.34
C GLY A 432 19.88 5.83 1.26
N ARG A 433 20.31 4.58 1.21
CA ARG A 433 19.74 3.60 0.28
C ARG A 433 18.27 3.33 0.58
N VAL A 434 17.88 3.25 1.85
CA VAL A 434 16.47 3.13 2.25
C VAL A 434 15.66 4.33 1.78
N GLY A 435 16.14 5.56 2.03
CA GLY A 435 15.49 6.80 1.59
C GLY A 435 15.28 6.83 0.08
N ALA A 436 16.34 6.59 -0.69
CA ALA A 436 16.28 6.56 -2.16
C ALA A 436 15.34 5.47 -2.69
N ALA A 437 15.34 4.28 -2.08
CA ALA A 437 14.43 3.21 -2.44
C ALA A 437 12.97 3.57 -2.15
N MET A 438 12.69 4.22 -1.01
CA MET A 438 11.34 4.63 -0.63
C MET A 438 10.80 5.78 -1.50
N GLN A 439 11.63 6.73 -1.91
CA GLN A 439 11.27 7.78 -2.87
C GLN A 439 10.81 7.18 -4.20
N ASN A 440 11.50 6.13 -4.65
CA ASN A 440 11.21 5.42 -5.88
C ASN A 440 10.15 4.31 -5.72
N LEU A 441 9.53 4.18 -4.54
CA LEU A 441 8.57 3.11 -4.20
C LEU A 441 9.11 1.71 -4.50
N GLN A 442 10.32 1.45 -4.00
CA GLN A 442 11.02 0.15 -4.12
C GLN A 442 11.26 -0.47 -2.72
N PRO A 443 10.19 -0.87 -1.99
CA PRO A 443 10.31 -1.36 -0.62
C PRO A 443 11.25 -2.58 -0.50
N GLN A 444 11.29 -3.45 -1.52
CA GLN A 444 12.17 -4.60 -1.54
C GLN A 444 13.67 -4.21 -1.52
N LEU A 445 14.03 -3.08 -2.14
CA LEU A 445 15.41 -2.57 -2.10
C LEU A 445 15.73 -1.90 -0.76
N ALA A 446 14.76 -1.20 -0.16
CA ALA A 446 14.91 -0.65 1.18
C ALA A 446 15.16 -1.78 2.21
N LEU A 447 14.35 -2.84 2.18
CA LEU A 447 14.52 -3.99 3.06
C LEU A 447 15.83 -4.74 2.80
N ALA A 448 16.30 -4.82 1.53
CA ALA A 448 17.61 -5.37 1.20
C ALA A 448 18.73 -4.56 1.87
N ALA A 449 18.69 -3.23 1.79
CA ALA A 449 19.68 -2.37 2.42
C ALA A 449 19.74 -2.57 3.94
N ILE A 450 18.59 -2.72 4.61
CA ILE A 450 18.52 -2.99 6.05
C ILE A 450 19.13 -4.35 6.40
N THR A 451 18.80 -5.42 5.63
CA THR A 451 19.32 -6.76 5.87
C THR A 451 20.83 -6.87 5.60
N GLU A 452 21.34 -6.16 4.60
CA GLU A 452 22.77 -6.05 4.32
C GLU A 452 23.51 -5.35 5.46
N TYR A 453 22.95 -4.25 5.98
CA TYR A 453 23.52 -3.55 7.14
C TYR A 453 23.52 -4.46 8.39
N ALA A 454 22.42 -5.14 8.69
CA ALA A 454 22.39 -6.11 9.79
C ALA A 454 23.46 -7.20 9.63
N SER A 455 23.71 -7.66 8.41
CA SER A 455 24.77 -8.62 8.10
C SER A 455 26.17 -8.03 8.30
N SER A 456 26.41 -6.74 7.99
CA SER A 456 27.71 -6.08 8.27
C SER A 456 27.96 -5.96 9.77
N VAL A 457 26.92 -5.62 10.56
CA VAL A 457 27.02 -5.56 12.03
C VAL A 457 27.27 -6.95 12.64
N ASN A 458 26.62 -8.01 12.12
CA ASN A 458 26.92 -9.38 12.56
C ASN A 458 28.40 -9.74 12.36
N ARG A 459 28.97 -9.42 11.17
CA ARG A 459 30.41 -9.63 10.88
C ARG A 459 31.32 -8.80 11.79
N TYR A 460 30.95 -7.55 12.06
CA TYR A 460 31.68 -6.69 13.00
C TYR A 460 31.72 -7.33 14.39
N VAL A 461 30.59 -7.75 14.95
CA VAL A 461 30.54 -8.43 16.26
C VAL A 461 31.34 -9.73 16.27
N ASP A 462 31.31 -10.50 15.15
CA ASP A 462 32.13 -11.72 15.01
C ASP A 462 33.62 -11.42 15.02
N ALA A 463 34.07 -10.44 14.25
CA ALA A 463 35.48 -10.07 14.14
C ALA A 463 36.03 -9.53 15.47
N ARG A 464 35.23 -8.72 16.18
CA ARG A 464 35.60 -8.13 17.48
C ARG A 464 35.53 -9.12 18.62
N ALA A 465 34.76 -10.20 18.48
CA ALA A 465 34.61 -11.30 19.43
C ALA A 465 34.46 -10.85 20.90
N PRO A 466 33.51 -9.94 21.26
CA PRO A 466 33.39 -9.34 22.59
C PRO A 466 33.24 -10.38 23.71
N TRP A 467 32.72 -11.56 23.43
CA TRP A 467 32.62 -12.69 24.38
C TRP A 467 33.99 -13.26 24.79
N LYS A 468 35.07 -12.96 24.03
CA LYS A 468 36.45 -13.32 24.41
C LYS A 468 37.08 -12.19 25.20
N SER A 469 37.09 -10.97 24.69
CA SER A 469 37.73 -9.81 25.31
C SER A 469 37.07 -9.39 26.64
N ALA A 470 35.77 -9.64 26.81
CA ALA A 470 35.09 -9.36 28.11
C ALA A 470 35.57 -10.21 29.30
N LYS A 471 36.28 -11.31 29.06
CA LYS A 471 36.77 -12.21 30.11
C LYS A 471 38.09 -11.77 30.73
N ASP A 472 38.86 -10.92 30.06
CA ASP A 472 40.13 -10.40 30.51
C ASP A 472 39.95 -8.92 30.90
N PRO A 473 40.27 -8.54 32.16
CA PRO A 473 40.16 -7.13 32.60
C PRO A 473 40.93 -6.13 31.73
N ALA A 474 42.01 -6.56 31.09
CA ALA A 474 42.82 -5.69 30.21
C ALA A 474 42.09 -5.36 28.87
N THR A 475 41.28 -6.27 28.36
CA THR A 475 40.56 -6.12 27.09
C THR A 475 39.03 -5.92 27.24
N ALA A 476 38.51 -6.00 28.47
CA ALA A 476 37.11 -5.76 28.78
C ALA A 476 36.59 -4.36 28.29
N PRO A 477 37.37 -3.27 28.32
CA PRO A 477 36.96 -2.00 27.74
C PRO A 477 36.68 -2.07 26.24
N GLU A 478 37.43 -2.86 25.46
CA GLU A 478 37.20 -3.09 24.02
C GLU A 478 35.88 -3.83 23.79
N ALA A 479 35.56 -4.84 24.62
CA ALA A 479 34.27 -5.53 24.57
C ALA A 479 33.09 -4.57 24.78
N ARG A 480 33.20 -3.69 25.79
CA ARG A 480 32.20 -2.65 26.07
C ARG A 480 32.01 -1.69 24.88
N THR A 481 33.11 -1.22 24.28
CA THR A 481 33.06 -0.37 23.09
C THR A 481 32.36 -1.09 21.95
N THR A 482 32.70 -2.34 21.67
CA THR A 482 32.04 -3.15 20.63
C THR A 482 30.52 -3.28 20.87
N LEU A 483 30.12 -3.56 22.12
CA LEU A 483 28.70 -3.69 22.48
C LEU A 483 27.96 -2.36 22.43
N HIS A 484 28.63 -1.23 22.75
CA HIS A 484 28.07 0.10 22.54
C HIS A 484 27.70 0.33 21.08
N PHE A 485 28.62 0.12 20.14
CA PHE A 485 28.37 0.32 18.71
C PHE A 485 27.34 -0.67 18.15
N ALA A 486 27.33 -1.93 18.63
CA ALA A 486 26.30 -2.90 18.26
C ALA A 486 24.90 -2.45 18.71
N CYS A 487 24.75 -1.91 19.93
CA CYS A 487 23.47 -1.37 20.41
C CYS A 487 23.03 -0.15 19.59
N ARG A 488 23.95 0.76 19.24
CA ARG A 488 23.67 1.89 18.36
C ARG A 488 23.18 1.43 16.98
N ALA A 489 23.85 0.41 16.41
CA ALA A 489 23.42 -0.19 15.15
C ALA A 489 22.00 -0.79 15.23
N LEU A 490 21.65 -1.44 16.35
CA LEU A 490 20.28 -1.93 16.56
C LEU A 490 19.26 -0.80 16.61
N GLY A 491 19.61 0.34 17.22
CA GLY A 491 18.77 1.55 17.22
C GLY A 491 18.52 2.08 15.81
N ALA A 492 19.58 2.19 14.99
CA ALA A 492 19.48 2.61 13.60
C ALA A 492 18.64 1.63 12.76
N ILE A 493 18.84 0.31 12.95
CA ILE A 493 18.02 -0.73 12.30
C ILE A 493 16.55 -0.60 12.71
N ALA A 494 16.24 -0.41 13.98
CA ALA A 494 14.86 -0.23 14.46
C ALA A 494 14.19 0.98 13.80
N SER A 495 14.91 2.10 13.71
CA SER A 495 14.41 3.30 13.02
C SER A 495 14.11 3.05 11.54
N MET A 496 15.01 2.38 10.82
CA MET A 496 14.80 2.05 9.41
C MET A 496 13.67 1.03 9.20
N LEU A 497 13.45 0.11 10.16
CA LEU A 497 12.41 -0.92 10.09
C LEU A 497 11.00 -0.39 10.39
N ALA A 498 10.87 0.73 11.10
CA ALA A 498 9.59 1.21 11.63
C ALA A 498 8.47 1.34 10.59
N PRO A 499 8.69 1.78 9.33
CA PRO A 499 7.63 1.78 8.32
C PRO A 499 7.24 0.38 7.83
N PHE A 500 8.15 -0.59 7.87
CA PHE A 500 7.98 -1.91 7.26
C PHE A 500 7.39 -2.94 8.24
N VAL A 501 7.97 -3.07 9.42
CA VAL A 501 7.58 -4.02 10.48
C VAL A 501 7.53 -3.28 11.83
N PRO A 502 6.49 -2.46 12.04
CA PRO A 502 6.42 -1.50 13.14
C PRO A 502 6.49 -2.15 14.54
N ALA A 503 5.84 -3.30 14.74
CA ALA A 503 5.86 -3.96 16.06
C ALA A 503 7.24 -4.57 16.37
N ALA A 504 7.96 -5.05 15.37
CA ALA A 504 9.33 -5.53 15.56
C ALA A 504 10.29 -4.37 15.84
N ALA A 505 10.17 -3.27 15.10
CA ALA A 505 10.95 -2.05 15.34
C ALA A 505 10.74 -1.51 16.77
N GLN A 506 9.49 -1.44 17.20
CA GLN A 506 9.13 -1.01 18.55
C GLN A 506 9.73 -1.93 19.62
N ARG A 507 9.63 -3.26 19.45
CA ARG A 507 10.22 -4.21 20.39
C ARG A 507 11.73 -4.09 20.50
N ILE A 508 12.45 -3.78 19.41
CA ILE A 508 13.89 -3.52 19.47
C ILE A 508 14.16 -2.27 20.30
N ALA A 509 13.44 -1.18 20.05
CA ALA A 509 13.58 0.07 20.79
C ALA A 509 13.27 -0.10 22.29
N GLU A 510 12.19 -0.79 22.64
CA GLU A 510 11.81 -1.09 24.03
C GLU A 510 12.87 -1.92 24.75
N LYS A 511 13.43 -2.96 24.09
CA LYS A 511 14.50 -3.77 24.65
C LYS A 511 15.79 -2.97 24.90
N LEU A 512 16.14 -2.05 23.99
CA LEU A 512 17.31 -1.17 24.17
C LEU A 512 17.11 -0.12 25.28
N ALA A 513 15.87 0.31 25.52
CA ALA A 513 15.52 1.28 26.57
C ALA A 513 15.30 0.63 27.96
N ALA A 514 15.20 -0.69 28.02
CA ALA A 514 14.97 -1.41 29.27
C ALA A 514 16.19 -1.33 30.22
N LEU A 515 15.93 -1.31 31.52
CA LEU A 515 16.97 -1.41 32.57
C LEU A 515 16.48 -2.36 33.68
N PRO A 516 17.08 -3.53 33.82
CA PRO A 516 18.16 -4.07 32.98
C PRO A 516 17.68 -4.52 31.59
N ILE A 517 18.58 -4.49 30.59
CA ILE A 517 18.38 -5.14 29.32
C ILE A 517 18.43 -6.64 29.51
N GLU A 518 17.38 -7.33 29.08
CA GLU A 518 17.30 -8.79 29.09
C GLU A 518 17.16 -9.29 27.65
N ARG A 519 17.75 -10.42 27.34
CA ARG A 519 17.61 -11.08 26.04
C ARG A 519 16.14 -11.31 25.72
N GLY A 520 15.38 -11.88 26.64
CA GLY A 520 13.98 -12.29 26.46
C GLY A 520 13.76 -13.24 25.28
N ASP A 521 12.52 -13.35 24.82
CA ASP A 521 12.16 -14.19 23.68
C ASP A 521 12.74 -13.68 22.35
N PRO A 522 13.02 -14.59 21.38
CA PRO A 522 13.47 -14.23 20.05
C PRO A 522 12.52 -13.24 19.38
N LEU A 523 13.07 -12.19 18.76
CA LEU A 523 12.29 -11.20 18.03
C LEU A 523 11.53 -11.84 16.85
N PHE A 524 12.20 -12.73 16.13
CA PHE A 524 11.66 -13.52 15.03
C PHE A 524 12.01 -15.00 15.27
N PRO A 525 11.08 -15.82 15.76
CA PRO A 525 11.28 -17.26 15.83
C PRO A 525 11.38 -17.86 14.44
N ARG A 526 12.11 -18.97 14.30
CA ARG A 526 12.08 -19.73 13.04
C ARG A 526 10.69 -20.24 12.76
N VAL A 527 10.28 -20.15 11.52
CA VAL A 527 9.01 -20.70 11.03
C VAL A 527 9.26 -21.96 10.22
N SER A 528 8.29 -22.85 10.18
CA SER A 528 8.32 -24.10 9.40
C SER A 528 7.04 -24.23 8.61
N MET A 529 7.10 -25.01 7.53
CA MET A 529 5.89 -25.41 6.82
C MET A 529 4.94 -26.15 7.78
N PRO A 530 3.61 -25.94 7.66
CA PRO A 530 2.67 -26.80 8.36
C PRO A 530 2.93 -28.24 7.97
N LEU A 531 2.84 -29.15 8.93
CA LEU A 531 2.81 -30.58 8.60
C LEU A 531 1.64 -30.81 7.67
N ALA A 532 1.89 -31.49 6.55
CA ALA A 532 0.80 -31.89 5.68
C ALA A 532 -0.22 -32.65 6.55
N SER A 533 -1.44 -32.09 6.65
CA SER A 533 -2.54 -32.83 7.27
C SER A 533 -2.87 -34.00 6.34
N ASP A 534 -2.64 -35.21 6.82
CA ASP A 534 -3.07 -36.46 6.16
C ASP A 534 -4.57 -36.44 5.78
#